data_704be7d6f34c796fbe63764a8a899812
#
_entry.id   704be7d6f34c796fbe63764a8a899812
#
_cell.length_a   1.000
_cell.length_b   1.000
_cell.length_c   1.000
_cell.angle_alpha   90.00
_cell.angle_beta   90.00
_cell.angle_gamma   90.00
#
_symmetry.space_group_name_H-M   'P 1'
#
loop_
_entity.id
_entity.type
_entity.pdbx_description
1 polymer ?
#
loop_
_entity_poly.entity_id
_entity_poly.type
_entity_poly.pdbx_seq_one_letter_code
_entity_poly.pdbx_strand_id
1 'polypeptide(L)'
;MRGASSSLARWLAASACALAPLWLPGAAQAANAAHAAGTSAAAAAGAGGAAMKAPAAPAAACAWPDWTTFKRDLLSADGRVIDASTPRQVTVSEGQSYALFFALVANDRASFDKVLTWTENNLAQGDLATHLPAWIWGRTDIGEDGAALPASGTSGTSGAAADAAASGAGGAQAPKPAWGVIDAHSASDADLWIAYTLLEAGRLWNVRRYTALGMLMARNIVRQESAELPGLGRTVLPGPMGFKLDKRTWRLNPSYVPLQLMRRFALALQAAPEAPEWKAMLASSTKLVNDTAPHGYAPDWVEYRAQSGGKGAFAPDAQTHAESAYNAIRVYLWAGMLAYDDPLRGATLATFAPVSAFVAAHGFPPERVDTQTGTPGPNEGNGGFSAAVAPYLSALGRTDLADAQVARSRALAQKSPPGYYSSVLMLFGLGYLQGLYRFDAQGRVAPAWTTRCPAPR
;
A
#
# COMPACT_ATOMS: atom_id res chain seq x y z
N MET A 1 -9.38 23.88 -24.88
CA MET A 1 -8.72 22.72 -24.25
C MET A 1 -7.93 23.19 -23.04
N ARG A 2 -8.61 23.60 -21.98
CA ARG A 2 -8.06 23.99 -20.68
C ARG A 2 -9.05 23.50 -19.64
N GLY A 3 -8.86 22.31 -19.05
CA GLY A 3 -9.77 21.82 -18.04
C GLY A 3 -9.51 20.42 -17.48
N ALA A 4 -8.67 19.60 -18.12
CA ALA A 4 -8.49 18.21 -17.72
C ALA A 4 -7.27 17.95 -16.80
N SER A 5 -6.33 18.90 -16.71
CA SER A 5 -5.07 18.67 -15.98
C SER A 5 -5.14 18.98 -14.47
N SER A 6 -6.20 19.62 -13.99
CA SER A 6 -6.32 19.99 -12.57
C SER A 6 -6.96 18.92 -11.67
N SER A 7 -7.67 17.93 -12.24
CA SER A 7 -8.34 16.89 -11.47
C SER A 7 -7.38 15.78 -11.02
N LEU A 8 -6.45 15.34 -11.87
CA LEU A 8 -5.53 14.24 -11.58
C LEU A 8 -4.62 14.52 -10.36
N ALA A 9 -4.08 15.75 -10.29
CA ALA A 9 -3.20 16.15 -9.20
C ALA A 9 -3.93 16.27 -7.84
N ARG A 10 -5.20 16.60 -7.85
CA ARG A 10 -6.04 16.64 -6.64
C ARG A 10 -6.38 15.25 -6.12
N TRP A 11 -6.59 14.26 -7.01
CA TRP A 11 -6.98 12.92 -6.65
C TRP A 11 -5.87 12.09 -6.01
N LEU A 12 -4.65 12.19 -6.50
CA LEU A 12 -3.50 11.49 -5.89
C LEU A 12 -3.14 12.04 -4.50
N ALA A 13 -3.57 13.26 -4.18
CA ALA A 13 -3.51 13.78 -2.81
C ALA A 13 -4.68 13.31 -1.93
N ALA A 14 -5.85 13.03 -2.53
CA ALA A 14 -7.07 12.66 -1.82
C ALA A 14 -7.15 11.19 -1.41
N SER A 15 -6.44 10.28 -2.07
CA SER A 15 -6.41 8.85 -1.69
C SER A 15 -5.83 8.58 -0.31
N ALA A 16 -5.24 9.59 0.35
CA ALA A 16 -4.74 9.49 1.71
C ALA A 16 -5.63 10.17 2.78
N CYS A 17 -6.70 10.88 2.38
CA CYS A 17 -7.61 11.51 3.33
C CYS A 17 -8.79 10.59 3.65
N ALA A 18 -8.57 9.62 4.55
CA ALA A 18 -9.67 9.05 5.32
C ALA A 18 -10.25 10.17 6.20
N LEU A 19 -11.46 10.60 5.91
CA LEU A 19 -12.22 11.55 6.73
C LEU A 19 -12.31 11.01 8.15
N ALA A 20 -11.71 11.67 9.09
CA ALA A 20 -11.93 11.43 10.51
C ALA A 20 -13.37 11.85 10.85
N PRO A 21 -14.18 11.02 11.51
CA PRO A 21 -15.47 11.44 11.98
C PRO A 21 -15.30 12.47 13.11
N LEU A 22 -15.98 13.61 12.96
CA LEU A 22 -16.17 14.61 14.00
C LEU A 22 -16.97 13.97 15.14
N TRP A 23 -16.33 13.71 16.26
CA TRP A 23 -16.99 13.32 17.52
C TRP A 23 -17.23 14.56 18.36
N LEU A 24 -18.51 14.83 18.63
CA LEU A 24 -18.95 15.70 19.73
C LEU A 24 -18.94 14.90 21.03
N PRO A 25 -18.56 15.48 22.18
CA PRO A 25 -18.52 14.75 23.44
C PRO A 25 -19.88 14.67 24.08
N GLY A 26 -20.35 13.47 24.36
CA GLY A 26 -21.53 13.15 25.14
C GLY A 26 -21.18 12.35 26.39
N ALA A 27 -21.68 12.81 27.51
CA ALA A 27 -21.36 12.53 28.90
C ALA A 27 -21.39 11.07 29.38
N ALA A 28 -20.63 10.90 30.45
CA ALA A 28 -20.48 9.71 31.28
C ALA A 28 -21.78 9.20 31.92
N GLN A 29 -21.82 7.89 32.22
CA GLN A 29 -22.32 7.42 33.53
C GLN A 29 -21.76 6.03 33.87
N ALA A 30 -21.31 5.93 35.13
CA ALA A 30 -20.76 4.76 35.79
C ALA A 30 -21.86 3.89 36.43
N ALA A 31 -21.62 2.60 36.61
CA ALA A 31 -22.08 1.82 37.77
C ALA A 31 -21.39 0.44 37.80
N ASN A 32 -20.52 0.25 38.78
CA ASN A 32 -20.54 -0.71 39.91
C ASN A 32 -20.77 -2.20 39.57
N ALA A 33 -19.78 -3.02 39.79
CA ALA A 33 -19.24 -3.66 41.02
C ALA A 33 -20.02 -4.90 41.45
N ALA A 34 -19.36 -6.00 41.64
CA ALA A 34 -19.12 -6.73 42.84
C ALA A 34 -19.18 -8.27 42.74
N HIS A 35 -18.15 -8.91 43.29
CA HIS A 35 -18.12 -10.11 44.16
C HIS A 35 -18.48 -11.47 43.55
N ALA A 36 -17.88 -12.60 43.90
CA ALA A 36 -16.97 -13.12 44.95
C ALA A 36 -16.47 -14.50 44.50
N ALA A 37 -15.29 -14.89 44.73
CA ALA A 37 -14.67 -15.69 45.77
C ALA A 37 -15.21 -17.12 46.01
N GLY A 38 -14.28 -18.06 46.05
CA GLY A 38 -14.36 -19.32 46.81
C GLY A 38 -14.29 -20.57 45.94
N THR A 39 -13.55 -21.57 46.14
CA THR A 39 -12.62 -22.16 47.08
C THR A 39 -12.21 -23.54 46.57
N SER A 40 -10.94 -23.86 46.61
CA SER A 40 -10.22 -25.05 47.03
C SER A 40 -10.96 -26.41 47.16
N ALA A 41 -10.35 -27.48 46.59
CA ALA A 41 -9.91 -28.74 47.23
C ALA A 41 -9.35 -29.68 46.14
N ALA A 42 -8.13 -30.09 46.18
CA ALA A 42 -7.39 -31.18 46.78
C ALA A 42 -7.55 -32.55 46.07
N ALA A 43 -6.46 -32.97 45.48
CA ALA A 43 -5.76 -34.24 45.38
C ALA A 43 -6.53 -35.58 45.28
N ALA A 44 -6.16 -36.33 44.22
CA ALA A 44 -5.86 -37.75 44.33
C ALA A 44 -4.94 -38.22 43.20
N ALA A 45 -3.89 -38.90 43.59
CA ALA A 45 -2.90 -39.52 42.71
C ALA A 45 -3.43 -40.80 42.07
N GLY A 46 -3.07 -41.03 40.79
CA GLY A 46 -3.28 -42.32 40.11
C GLY A 46 -2.27 -42.46 39.01
N ALA A 47 -1.34 -43.38 39.21
CA ALA A 47 -0.27 -43.72 38.26
C ALA A 47 -0.81 -44.41 36.98
N GLY A 48 -0.14 -44.19 35.88
CA GLY A 48 -0.14 -45.15 34.79
C GLY A 48 -0.30 -44.58 33.39
N GLY A 49 0.74 -44.66 32.60
CA GLY A 49 0.65 -44.61 31.13
C GLY A 49 1.24 -43.34 30.51
N ALA A 50 2.53 -43.34 30.22
CA ALA A 50 3.15 -42.39 29.32
C ALA A 50 2.58 -42.57 27.94
N ALA A 51 1.50 -41.83 27.63
CA ALA A 51 1.10 -41.56 26.25
C ALA A 51 2.08 -40.53 25.71
N MET A 52 2.95 -40.92 24.81
CA MET A 52 3.78 -40.06 24.01
C MET A 52 2.83 -39.04 23.34
N LYS A 53 2.91 -37.80 23.80
CA LYS A 53 2.19 -36.67 23.22
C LYS A 53 2.73 -36.53 21.81
N ALA A 54 1.91 -36.83 20.81
CA ALA A 54 2.23 -36.58 19.41
C ALA A 54 2.70 -35.13 19.26
N PRO A 55 3.75 -34.84 18.46
CA PRO A 55 4.21 -33.49 18.25
C PRO A 55 3.03 -32.67 17.72
N ALA A 56 2.73 -31.54 18.38
CA ALA A 56 1.70 -30.61 17.94
C ALA A 56 1.97 -30.22 16.48
N ALA A 57 0.93 -30.30 15.69
CA ALA A 57 0.98 -30.14 14.25
C ALA A 57 1.68 -28.82 13.82
N PRO A 58 2.58 -28.87 12.82
CA PRO A 58 3.31 -27.69 12.33
C PRO A 58 2.43 -26.64 11.63
N ALA A 59 1.15 -26.90 11.43
CA ALA A 59 0.21 -26.02 10.70
C ALA A 59 -0.10 -24.69 11.39
N ALA A 60 0.06 -24.57 12.71
CA ALA A 60 -0.27 -23.34 13.45
C ALA A 60 0.78 -22.22 13.27
N ALA A 61 2.02 -22.54 12.91
CA ALA A 61 3.11 -21.57 12.82
C ALA A 61 3.06 -20.67 11.56
N CYS A 62 2.28 -21.03 10.53
CA CYS A 62 2.09 -20.24 9.31
C CYS A 62 0.65 -19.75 9.12
N ALA A 63 -0.22 -19.91 10.09
CA ALA A 63 -1.54 -19.30 10.07
C ALA A 63 -1.38 -17.76 10.11
N TRP A 64 -2.10 -17.08 9.24
CA TRP A 64 -2.13 -15.61 9.20
C TRP A 64 -3.55 -15.09 9.45
N PRO A 65 -3.98 -14.96 10.72
CA PRO A 65 -5.33 -14.51 11.06
C PRO A 65 -5.67 -13.13 10.49
N ASP A 66 -4.69 -12.22 10.42
CA ASP A 66 -4.90 -10.88 9.87
C ASP A 66 -5.24 -10.93 8.37
N TRP A 67 -4.60 -11.83 7.60
CA TRP A 67 -4.95 -12.07 6.19
C TRP A 67 -6.35 -12.67 6.05
N THR A 68 -6.74 -13.58 6.93
CA THR A 68 -8.09 -14.14 6.97
C THR A 68 -9.13 -13.06 7.23
N THR A 69 -8.85 -12.16 8.18
CA THR A 69 -9.70 -11.01 8.50
C THR A 69 -9.79 -10.05 7.32
N PHE A 70 -8.65 -9.69 6.71
CA PHE A 70 -8.62 -8.83 5.53
C PHE A 70 -9.47 -9.39 4.38
N LYS A 71 -9.35 -10.69 4.09
CA LYS A 71 -10.17 -11.34 3.06
C LYS A 71 -11.66 -11.29 3.37
N ARG A 72 -12.04 -11.54 4.61
CA ARG A 72 -13.45 -11.51 5.02
C ARG A 72 -14.05 -10.10 4.87
N ASP A 73 -13.29 -9.07 5.24
CA ASP A 73 -13.82 -7.72 5.42
C ASP A 73 -13.67 -6.83 4.16
N LEU A 74 -12.64 -7.09 3.35
CA LEU A 74 -12.25 -6.19 2.26
C LEU A 74 -12.12 -6.88 0.89
N LEU A 75 -12.11 -8.23 0.82
CA LEU A 75 -11.95 -8.94 -0.44
C LEU A 75 -13.28 -9.57 -0.87
N SER A 76 -13.78 -9.20 -2.03
CA SER A 76 -14.97 -9.82 -2.61
C SER A 76 -14.71 -11.27 -3.07
N ALA A 77 -15.77 -12.01 -3.32
CA ALA A 77 -15.68 -13.41 -3.73
C ALA A 77 -14.97 -13.62 -5.08
N ASP A 78 -15.01 -12.61 -5.96
CA ASP A 78 -14.37 -12.59 -7.28
C ASP A 78 -12.95 -12.03 -7.28
N GLY A 79 -12.44 -11.52 -6.14
CA GLY A 79 -11.06 -11.07 -5.98
C GLY A 79 -10.85 -9.56 -6.03
N ARG A 80 -11.90 -8.77 -5.84
CA ARG A 80 -11.83 -7.32 -5.76
C ARG A 80 -11.55 -6.86 -4.33
N VAL A 81 -10.54 -6.04 -4.10
CA VAL A 81 -10.31 -5.33 -2.82
C VAL A 81 -11.16 -4.07 -2.81
N ILE A 82 -12.03 -3.95 -1.82
CA ILE A 82 -13.03 -2.87 -1.72
C ILE A 82 -12.64 -1.91 -0.61
N ASP A 83 -12.46 -0.64 -0.95
CA ASP A 83 -12.49 0.44 0.03
C ASP A 83 -13.92 0.97 0.15
N ALA A 84 -14.60 0.55 1.20
CA ALA A 84 -15.98 0.94 1.49
C ALA A 84 -16.08 2.29 2.23
N SER A 85 -14.97 2.99 2.47
CA SER A 85 -14.97 4.29 3.15
C SER A 85 -15.56 5.40 2.28
N THR A 86 -15.67 5.16 0.96
CA THR A 86 -16.26 6.10 0.01
C THR A 86 -17.61 5.59 -0.52
N PRO A 87 -18.56 6.48 -0.86
CA PRO A 87 -19.82 6.09 -1.48
C PRO A 87 -19.65 5.32 -2.79
N ARG A 88 -18.57 5.57 -3.52
CA ARG A 88 -18.23 4.90 -4.77
C ARG A 88 -17.70 3.48 -4.58
N GLN A 89 -17.44 3.05 -3.33
CA GLN A 89 -16.88 1.72 -3.00
C GLN A 89 -15.71 1.37 -3.91
N VAL A 90 -14.69 2.21 -3.90
CA VAL A 90 -13.61 2.14 -4.87
C VAL A 90 -12.70 0.93 -4.67
N THR A 91 -12.08 0.52 -5.75
CA THR A 91 -10.91 -0.36 -5.77
C THR A 91 -9.77 0.42 -6.39
N VAL A 92 -8.65 0.51 -5.68
CA VAL A 92 -7.43 1.08 -6.20
C VAL A 92 -6.47 -0.05 -6.60
N SER A 93 -5.69 0.16 -7.66
CA SER A 93 -4.68 -0.82 -8.10
C SER A 93 -3.65 -1.12 -7.00
N GLU A 94 -3.38 -0.16 -6.12
CA GLU A 94 -2.57 -0.35 -4.91
C GLU A 94 -3.12 -1.50 -4.05
N GLY A 95 -4.43 -1.52 -3.78
CA GLY A 95 -5.09 -2.57 -2.99
C GLY A 95 -4.97 -3.95 -3.62
N GLN A 96 -5.16 -4.03 -4.94
CA GLN A 96 -4.99 -5.27 -5.69
C GLN A 96 -3.54 -5.76 -5.64
N SER A 97 -2.58 -4.87 -5.80
CA SER A 97 -1.16 -5.18 -5.76
C SER A 97 -0.70 -5.76 -4.41
N TYR A 98 -1.17 -5.15 -3.31
CA TYR A 98 -0.86 -5.61 -1.96
C TYR A 98 -1.57 -6.92 -1.63
N ALA A 99 -2.83 -7.10 -2.06
CA ALA A 99 -3.55 -8.36 -1.87
C ALA A 99 -2.86 -9.53 -2.60
N LEU A 100 -2.31 -9.32 -3.80
CA LEU A 100 -1.48 -10.29 -4.49
C LEU A 100 -0.24 -10.68 -3.66
N PHE A 101 0.46 -9.70 -3.12
CA PHE A 101 1.64 -9.94 -2.28
C PHE A 101 1.27 -10.71 -1.00
N PHE A 102 0.20 -10.34 -0.32
CA PHE A 102 -0.23 -11.04 0.89
C PHE A 102 -0.69 -12.48 0.58
N ALA A 103 -1.39 -12.70 -0.53
CA ALA A 103 -1.77 -14.03 -0.96
C ALA A 103 -0.54 -14.91 -1.26
N LEU A 104 0.51 -14.34 -1.88
CA LEU A 104 1.79 -15.03 -2.08
C LEU A 104 2.46 -15.38 -0.75
N VAL A 105 2.54 -14.43 0.18
CA VAL A 105 3.12 -14.63 1.52
C VAL A 105 2.34 -15.70 2.31
N ALA A 106 1.02 -15.73 2.17
CA ALA A 106 0.16 -16.73 2.82
C ALA A 106 0.15 -18.11 2.11
N ASN A 107 0.82 -18.28 0.98
CA ASN A 107 0.69 -19.43 0.08
C ASN A 107 -0.76 -19.70 -0.36
N ASP A 108 -1.56 -18.64 -0.49
CA ASP A 108 -2.98 -18.70 -0.84
C ASP A 108 -3.16 -18.49 -2.34
N ARG A 109 -2.86 -19.53 -3.12
CA ARG A 109 -2.94 -19.48 -4.58
C ARG A 109 -4.34 -19.17 -5.08
N ALA A 110 -5.37 -19.68 -4.39
CA ALA A 110 -6.75 -19.46 -4.80
C ALA A 110 -7.14 -17.98 -4.73
N SER A 111 -6.76 -17.27 -3.65
CA SER A 111 -6.96 -15.82 -3.54
C SER A 111 -6.07 -15.06 -4.53
N PHE A 112 -4.82 -15.49 -4.73
CA PHE A 112 -3.90 -14.89 -5.70
C PHE A 112 -4.49 -14.90 -7.12
N ASP A 113 -4.95 -16.04 -7.58
CA ASP A 113 -5.50 -16.20 -8.93
C ASP A 113 -6.78 -15.37 -9.12
N LYS A 114 -7.64 -15.30 -8.12
CA LYS A 114 -8.85 -14.45 -8.15
C LYS A 114 -8.50 -12.96 -8.25
N VAL A 115 -7.60 -12.48 -7.39
CA VAL A 115 -7.17 -11.07 -7.39
C VAL A 115 -6.50 -10.72 -8.71
N LEU A 116 -5.62 -11.59 -9.22
CA LEU A 116 -4.94 -11.38 -10.50
C LEU A 116 -5.95 -11.32 -11.66
N THR A 117 -6.85 -12.28 -11.73
CA THR A 117 -7.88 -12.33 -12.79
C THR A 117 -8.79 -11.11 -12.74
N TRP A 118 -9.22 -10.70 -11.54
CA TRP A 118 -10.03 -9.50 -11.39
C TRP A 118 -9.29 -8.25 -11.85
N THR A 119 -8.03 -8.10 -11.46
CA THR A 119 -7.16 -6.98 -11.85
C THR A 119 -6.96 -6.94 -13.37
N GLU A 120 -6.64 -8.06 -13.98
CA GLU A 120 -6.46 -8.18 -15.43
C GLU A 120 -7.73 -7.77 -16.19
N ASN A 121 -8.88 -8.29 -15.77
CA ASN A 121 -10.15 -8.07 -16.47
C ASN A 121 -10.73 -6.66 -16.26
N ASN A 122 -10.58 -6.06 -15.09
CA ASN A 122 -11.27 -4.83 -14.73
C ASN A 122 -10.38 -3.58 -14.77
N LEU A 123 -9.07 -3.72 -14.52
CA LEU A 123 -8.14 -2.59 -14.50
C LEU A 123 -7.23 -2.55 -15.74
N ALA A 124 -6.92 -3.70 -16.35
CA ALA A 124 -5.95 -3.79 -17.44
C ALA A 124 -6.60 -4.26 -18.77
N GLN A 125 -7.87 -3.98 -18.98
CA GLN A 125 -8.59 -4.25 -20.22
C GLN A 125 -8.53 -5.72 -20.68
N GLY A 126 -8.35 -6.66 -19.74
CA GLY A 126 -8.21 -8.08 -20.00
C GLY A 126 -6.80 -8.54 -20.36
N ASP A 127 -5.80 -7.65 -20.39
CA ASP A 127 -4.44 -7.99 -20.79
C ASP A 127 -3.37 -7.16 -20.05
N LEU A 128 -2.86 -7.70 -18.94
CA LEU A 128 -1.75 -7.13 -18.18
C LEU A 128 -0.40 -7.15 -18.92
N ALA A 129 -0.28 -7.92 -20.00
CA ALA A 129 0.95 -7.96 -20.77
C ALA A 129 1.17 -6.68 -21.59
N THR A 130 0.09 -6.00 -21.95
CA THR A 130 0.11 -4.80 -22.80
C THR A 130 -0.39 -3.55 -22.11
N HIS A 131 -1.25 -3.68 -21.09
CA HIS A 131 -1.86 -2.57 -20.37
C HIS A 131 -1.46 -2.59 -18.90
N LEU A 132 -0.89 -1.49 -18.42
CA LEU A 132 -0.75 -1.26 -16.97
C LEU A 132 -2.14 -1.00 -16.36
N PRO A 133 -2.41 -1.46 -15.14
CA PRO A 133 -3.71 -1.31 -14.50
C PRO A 133 -4.13 0.14 -14.31
N ALA A 134 -5.37 0.45 -14.62
CA ALA A 134 -6.02 1.69 -14.19
C ALA A 134 -5.95 1.81 -12.66
N TRP A 135 -5.61 3.00 -12.15
CA TRP A 135 -5.36 3.15 -10.72
C TRP A 135 -6.62 3.11 -9.86
N ILE A 136 -7.81 3.43 -10.43
CA ILE A 136 -9.08 3.48 -9.67
C ILE A 136 -10.28 2.98 -10.48
N TRP A 137 -11.06 2.14 -9.84
CA TRP A 137 -12.31 1.57 -10.34
C TRP A 137 -13.39 1.68 -9.25
N GLY A 138 -14.64 1.81 -9.61
CA GLY A 138 -15.74 1.92 -8.66
C GLY A 138 -17.05 2.29 -9.33
N ARG A 139 -17.99 2.81 -8.54
CA ARG A 139 -19.24 3.33 -9.09
C ARG A 139 -18.99 4.56 -9.94
N THR A 140 -19.53 4.55 -11.17
CA THR A 140 -19.39 5.62 -12.16
C THR A 140 -20.66 6.47 -12.30
N ASP A 141 -21.75 6.02 -11.70
CA ASP A 141 -23.06 6.69 -11.70
C ASP A 141 -23.25 7.71 -10.56
N ILE A 142 -22.30 7.76 -9.61
CA ILE A 142 -22.30 8.71 -8.50
C ILE A 142 -20.98 9.45 -8.37
N GLY A 143 -21.04 10.66 -7.80
CA GLY A 143 -19.87 11.46 -7.42
C GLY A 143 -19.20 10.95 -6.13
N GLU A 144 -18.18 11.67 -5.70
CA GLU A 144 -17.46 11.40 -4.45
C GLU A 144 -18.34 11.61 -3.21
N ASP A 145 -19.24 12.56 -3.30
CA ASP A 145 -20.25 12.90 -2.29
C ASP A 145 -21.43 11.92 -2.26
N GLY A 146 -21.44 10.92 -3.18
CA GLY A 146 -22.53 9.95 -3.33
C GLY A 146 -23.73 10.48 -4.12
N ALA A 147 -23.68 11.71 -4.61
CA ALA A 147 -24.75 12.26 -5.45
C ALA A 147 -24.76 11.59 -6.84
N ALA A 148 -25.95 11.37 -7.39
CA ALA A 148 -26.07 10.82 -8.74
C ALA A 148 -25.44 11.77 -9.77
N LEU A 149 -24.58 11.21 -10.62
CA LEU A 149 -24.05 11.95 -11.76
C LEU A 149 -25.09 11.95 -12.89
N PRO A 150 -25.19 13.03 -13.66
CA PRO A 150 -26.05 13.05 -14.85
C PRO A 150 -25.59 11.91 -15.78
N ALA A 151 -26.56 11.16 -16.31
CA ALA A 151 -26.26 10.13 -17.31
C ALA A 151 -25.43 10.78 -18.42
N SER A 152 -24.25 10.23 -18.71
CA SER A 152 -23.40 10.70 -19.81
C SER A 152 -24.14 10.43 -21.12
N GLY A 153 -24.97 11.41 -21.51
CA GLY A 153 -25.66 11.41 -22.79
C GLY A 153 -24.63 11.50 -23.91
N THR A 154 -24.71 10.60 -24.82
CA THR A 154 -24.15 10.74 -26.17
C THR A 154 -24.41 12.17 -26.66
N SER A 155 -23.34 12.89 -26.94
CA SER A 155 -23.38 14.19 -27.60
C SER A 155 -24.00 14.02 -29.01
N GLY A 156 -25.28 14.34 -29.10
CA GLY A 156 -26.03 14.34 -30.35
C GLY A 156 -27.06 15.45 -30.33
N THR A 157 -26.72 16.54 -31.04
CA THR A 157 -27.57 17.57 -31.62
C THR A 157 -28.73 18.19 -30.78
N SER A 158 -28.53 19.46 -30.54
CA SER A 158 -29.54 20.45 -30.18
C SER A 158 -30.78 20.37 -31.09
N GLY A 159 -31.98 20.38 -30.47
CA GLY A 159 -33.21 20.68 -31.18
C GLY A 159 -34.46 20.42 -30.38
N ALA A 160 -35.12 21.51 -30.03
CA ALA A 160 -36.54 21.70 -29.77
C ALA A 160 -37.19 21.14 -28.47
N ALA A 161 -37.70 22.11 -27.81
CA ALA A 161 -38.49 22.14 -26.60
C ALA A 161 -39.86 21.50 -26.72
N ALA A 162 -40.41 21.26 -25.55
CA ALA A 162 -41.78 21.41 -25.10
C ALA A 162 -42.67 20.16 -24.96
N ASP A 163 -43.21 20.08 -23.75
CA ASP A 163 -44.50 19.56 -23.34
C ASP A 163 -44.91 18.11 -23.61
N ALA A 164 -44.81 17.29 -22.58
CA ALA A 164 -45.88 16.35 -22.26
C ALA A 164 -45.88 16.09 -20.75
N ALA A 165 -46.86 16.69 -20.11
CA ALA A 165 -47.23 16.41 -18.72
C ALA A 165 -47.90 15.03 -18.62
N ALA A 166 -47.56 14.35 -17.52
CA ALA A 166 -48.37 13.43 -16.73
C ALA A 166 -49.15 12.30 -17.43
N SER A 167 -48.69 11.08 -17.19
CA SER A 167 -49.51 10.03 -16.57
C SER A 167 -48.82 8.67 -16.67
N GLY A 168 -48.71 7.98 -15.53
CA GLY A 168 -48.24 6.59 -15.51
C GLY A 168 -47.35 6.33 -14.27
N ALA A 169 -48.02 6.11 -13.11
CA ALA A 169 -47.37 5.51 -11.96
C ALA A 169 -47.06 4.04 -12.24
N GLY A 170 -46.02 3.81 -13.01
CA GLY A 170 -45.31 2.53 -13.07
C GLY A 170 -44.08 2.69 -12.22
N GLY A 171 -43.89 1.84 -11.19
CA GLY A 171 -42.73 1.87 -10.31
C GLY A 171 -41.46 1.86 -11.12
N ALA A 172 -40.86 3.02 -11.30
CA ALA A 172 -39.55 3.16 -11.91
C ALA A 172 -38.53 2.44 -10.99
N GLN A 173 -38.09 1.27 -11.44
CA GLN A 173 -37.03 0.54 -10.78
C GLN A 173 -35.81 1.44 -10.77
N ALA A 174 -35.25 1.68 -9.56
CA ALA A 174 -34.05 2.49 -9.44
C ALA A 174 -33.02 2.01 -10.46
N PRO A 175 -32.34 2.90 -11.19
CA PRO A 175 -31.34 2.51 -12.16
C PRO A 175 -30.29 1.63 -11.50
N LYS A 176 -29.90 0.53 -12.15
CA LYS A 176 -28.86 -0.36 -11.64
C LYS A 176 -27.56 0.43 -11.51
N PRO A 177 -26.80 0.23 -10.39
CA PRO A 177 -25.50 0.86 -10.23
C PRO A 177 -24.59 0.59 -11.41
N ALA A 178 -23.97 1.62 -11.96
CA ALA A 178 -22.96 1.49 -13.00
C ALA A 178 -21.56 1.36 -12.35
N TRP A 179 -20.80 0.40 -12.81
CA TRP A 179 -19.47 0.09 -12.29
C TRP A 179 -18.44 0.11 -13.41
N GLY A 180 -17.24 0.66 -13.15
CA GLY A 180 -16.20 0.73 -14.17
C GLY A 180 -14.96 1.47 -13.69
N VAL A 181 -14.03 1.62 -14.63
CA VAL A 181 -12.83 2.44 -14.46
C VAL A 181 -13.25 3.91 -14.30
N ILE A 182 -12.79 4.53 -13.22
CA ILE A 182 -13.04 5.95 -12.93
C ILE A 182 -11.96 6.82 -13.57
N ASP A 183 -10.71 6.37 -13.50
CA ASP A 183 -9.56 6.99 -14.14
C ASP A 183 -8.65 5.89 -14.68
N ALA A 184 -8.36 5.94 -15.98
CA ALA A 184 -7.65 4.89 -16.70
C ALA A 184 -6.12 5.02 -16.63
N HIS A 185 -5.58 6.07 -15.99
CA HIS A 185 -4.13 6.18 -15.81
C HIS A 185 -3.63 5.10 -14.83
N SER A 186 -2.41 4.64 -15.04
CA SER A 186 -1.77 3.72 -14.10
C SER A 186 -1.06 4.46 -12.95
N ALA A 187 -0.70 3.72 -11.90
CA ALA A 187 0.06 4.21 -10.75
C ALA A 187 1.24 3.28 -10.48
N SER A 188 2.45 3.83 -10.57
CA SER A 188 3.68 3.03 -10.58
C SER A 188 3.97 2.28 -9.29
N ASP A 189 3.47 2.74 -8.13
CA ASP A 189 3.61 1.98 -6.88
C ASP A 189 2.88 0.63 -6.96
N ALA A 190 1.64 0.65 -7.45
CA ALA A 190 0.86 -0.57 -7.65
C ALA A 190 1.50 -1.47 -8.71
N ASP A 191 1.91 -0.89 -9.84
CA ASP A 191 2.45 -1.63 -10.97
C ASP A 191 3.78 -2.30 -10.63
N LEU A 192 4.64 -1.62 -9.87
CA LEU A 192 5.87 -2.19 -9.32
C LEU A 192 5.57 -3.37 -8.38
N TRP A 193 4.59 -3.25 -7.48
CA TRP A 193 4.23 -4.33 -6.58
C TRP A 193 3.59 -5.52 -7.32
N ILE A 194 2.74 -5.30 -8.34
CA ILE A 194 2.17 -6.38 -9.15
C ILE A 194 3.28 -7.10 -9.91
N ALA A 195 4.12 -6.37 -10.66
CA ALA A 195 5.20 -6.94 -11.43
C ALA A 195 6.20 -7.72 -10.54
N TYR A 196 6.57 -7.15 -9.39
CA TYR A 196 7.42 -7.81 -8.40
C TYR A 196 6.78 -9.11 -7.89
N THR A 197 5.52 -9.04 -7.49
CA THR A 197 4.80 -10.19 -6.92
C THR A 197 4.65 -11.31 -7.94
N LEU A 198 4.40 -10.99 -9.20
CA LEU A 198 4.35 -11.96 -10.29
C LEU A 198 5.72 -12.64 -10.53
N LEU A 199 6.82 -11.88 -10.51
CA LEU A 199 8.17 -12.47 -10.61
C LEU A 199 8.45 -13.43 -9.45
N GLU A 200 8.09 -13.04 -8.24
CA GLU A 200 8.30 -13.85 -7.04
C GLU A 200 7.37 -15.06 -6.97
N ALA A 201 6.11 -14.91 -7.37
CA ALA A 201 5.17 -16.03 -7.50
C ALA A 201 5.64 -17.04 -8.58
N GLY A 202 6.13 -16.52 -9.71
CA GLY A 202 6.73 -17.36 -10.76
C GLY A 202 7.92 -18.16 -10.25
N ARG A 203 8.79 -17.54 -9.44
CA ARG A 203 9.94 -18.20 -8.81
C ARG A 203 9.54 -19.21 -7.73
N LEU A 204 8.67 -18.81 -6.80
CA LEU A 204 8.31 -19.59 -5.61
C LEU A 204 7.38 -20.77 -5.94
N TRP A 205 6.44 -20.57 -6.83
CA TRP A 205 5.49 -21.62 -7.27
C TRP A 205 5.90 -22.33 -8.55
N ASN A 206 7.03 -21.94 -9.17
CA ASN A 206 7.53 -22.48 -10.43
C ASN A 206 6.50 -22.35 -11.58
N VAL A 207 5.85 -21.19 -11.70
CA VAL A 207 4.83 -20.90 -12.71
C VAL A 207 5.36 -19.93 -13.76
N ARG A 208 5.72 -20.44 -14.93
CA ARG A 208 6.32 -19.65 -16.03
C ARG A 208 5.44 -18.47 -16.48
N ARG A 209 4.10 -18.63 -16.47
CA ARG A 209 3.16 -17.57 -16.86
C ARG A 209 3.37 -16.34 -15.97
N TYR A 210 3.49 -16.49 -14.66
CA TYR A 210 3.67 -15.37 -13.75
C TYR A 210 5.02 -14.68 -14.00
N THR A 211 6.10 -15.44 -14.18
CA THR A 211 7.41 -14.86 -14.53
C THR A 211 7.33 -14.05 -15.82
N ALA A 212 6.73 -14.61 -16.88
CA ALA A 212 6.61 -13.91 -18.16
C ALA A 212 5.78 -12.63 -18.05
N LEU A 213 4.65 -12.68 -17.35
CA LEU A 213 3.78 -11.53 -17.14
C LEU A 213 4.47 -10.44 -16.32
N GLY A 214 5.16 -10.81 -15.24
CA GLY A 214 5.94 -9.86 -14.43
C GLY A 214 7.06 -9.18 -15.23
N MET A 215 7.73 -9.90 -16.14
CA MET A 215 8.74 -9.33 -17.04
C MET A 215 8.13 -8.35 -18.04
N LEU A 216 6.97 -8.66 -18.61
CA LEU A 216 6.28 -7.77 -19.56
C LEU A 216 5.79 -6.50 -18.87
N MET A 217 5.20 -6.62 -17.69
CA MET A 217 4.81 -5.45 -16.88
C MET A 217 6.04 -4.58 -16.52
N ALA A 218 7.14 -5.20 -16.07
CA ALA A 218 8.36 -4.47 -15.77
C ALA A 218 8.88 -3.69 -16.99
N ARG A 219 8.80 -4.25 -18.20
CA ARG A 219 9.12 -3.54 -19.44
C ARG A 219 8.17 -2.36 -19.67
N ASN A 220 6.87 -2.54 -19.45
CA ASN A 220 5.88 -1.48 -19.65
C ASN A 220 6.09 -0.33 -18.64
N ILE A 221 6.44 -0.62 -17.39
CA ILE A 221 6.82 0.39 -16.38
C ILE A 221 8.01 1.25 -16.88
N VAL A 222 9.08 0.61 -17.35
CA VAL A 222 10.23 1.35 -17.91
C VAL A 222 9.79 2.28 -19.04
N ARG A 223 8.92 1.82 -19.92
CA ARG A 223 8.51 2.56 -21.11
C ARG A 223 7.51 3.67 -20.83
N GLN A 224 6.58 3.48 -19.90
CA GLN A 224 5.44 4.36 -19.67
C GLN A 224 5.57 5.19 -18.39
N GLU A 225 6.25 4.69 -17.38
CA GLU A 225 6.29 5.28 -16.04
C GLU A 225 7.71 5.64 -15.59
N SER A 226 8.61 5.89 -16.53
CA SER A 226 9.94 6.38 -16.19
C SER A 226 10.42 7.41 -17.19
N ALA A 227 11.29 8.30 -16.73
CA ALA A 227 11.91 9.34 -17.56
C ALA A 227 13.38 9.55 -17.19
N GLU A 228 14.15 10.07 -18.14
CA GLU A 228 15.50 10.55 -17.89
C GLU A 228 15.43 11.96 -17.29
N LEU A 229 15.91 12.12 -16.06
CA LEU A 229 15.94 13.40 -15.35
C LEU A 229 17.37 13.93 -15.30
N PRO A 230 17.62 15.17 -15.76
CA PRO A 230 18.97 15.74 -15.80
C PRO A 230 19.67 15.69 -14.44
N GLY A 231 20.82 15.01 -14.37
CA GLY A 231 21.61 14.86 -13.14
C GLY A 231 21.12 13.84 -12.15
N LEU A 232 19.92 13.28 -12.30
CA LEU A 232 19.40 12.19 -11.48
C LEU A 232 19.46 10.83 -12.21
N GLY A 233 19.32 10.87 -13.56
CA GLY A 233 19.28 9.69 -14.40
C GLY A 233 17.85 9.16 -14.59
N ARG A 234 17.76 7.93 -15.10
CA ARG A 234 16.46 7.26 -15.30
C ARG A 234 15.74 7.10 -13.96
N THR A 235 14.53 7.62 -13.87
CA THR A 235 13.76 7.74 -12.62
C THR A 235 12.33 7.28 -12.84
N VAL A 236 11.78 6.54 -11.88
CA VAL A 236 10.36 6.15 -11.86
C VAL A 236 9.52 7.40 -11.63
N LEU A 237 8.53 7.60 -12.48
CA LEU A 237 7.47 8.60 -12.29
C LEU A 237 6.27 7.95 -11.61
N PRO A 238 5.48 8.66 -10.82
CA PRO A 238 4.31 8.09 -10.15
C PRO A 238 3.22 7.57 -11.08
N GLY A 239 3.28 7.92 -12.35
CA GLY A 239 2.40 7.44 -13.42
C GLY A 239 2.77 8.06 -14.76
N PRO A 240 2.09 7.66 -15.85
CA PRO A 240 2.46 8.06 -17.20
C PRO A 240 2.13 9.53 -17.52
N MET A 241 1.21 10.14 -16.77
CA MET A 241 0.73 11.50 -17.01
C MET A 241 0.55 12.30 -15.72
N GLY A 242 0.67 13.64 -15.80
CA GLY A 242 0.44 14.54 -14.67
C GLY A 242 1.66 14.78 -13.77
N PHE A 243 2.74 14.02 -13.90
CA PHE A 243 3.91 14.09 -13.03
C PHE A 243 5.11 14.83 -13.63
N LYS A 244 5.07 15.12 -14.92
CA LYS A 244 5.93 16.14 -15.54
C LYS A 244 5.16 17.47 -15.55
N LEU A 245 5.44 18.33 -14.57
CA LEU A 245 4.68 19.57 -14.36
C LEU A 245 4.95 20.62 -15.44
N ASP A 246 6.19 20.65 -15.91
CA ASP A 246 6.63 21.50 -17.01
C ASP A 246 7.87 20.90 -17.73
N LYS A 247 8.56 21.68 -18.54
CA LYS A 247 9.75 21.22 -19.30
C LYS A 247 10.93 20.82 -18.41
N ARG A 248 10.98 21.28 -17.15
CA ARG A 248 12.12 21.16 -16.24
C ARG A 248 11.76 20.65 -14.84
N THR A 249 10.49 20.39 -14.57
CA THR A 249 10.01 20.02 -13.22
C THR A 249 9.21 18.74 -13.28
N TRP A 250 9.56 17.79 -12.42
CA TRP A 250 8.85 16.53 -12.20
C TRP A 250 8.42 16.42 -10.74
N ARG A 251 7.25 15.83 -10.51
CA ARG A 251 6.71 15.51 -9.21
C ARG A 251 6.94 14.04 -8.93
N LEU A 252 7.56 13.70 -7.81
CA LEU A 252 7.98 12.34 -7.44
C LEU A 252 7.42 11.97 -6.08
N ASN A 253 7.35 10.66 -5.80
CA ASN A 253 6.88 10.13 -4.53
C ASN A 253 7.89 9.09 -3.99
N PRO A 254 8.59 9.35 -2.87
CA PRO A 254 9.58 8.43 -2.31
C PRO A 254 9.00 7.08 -1.89
N SER A 255 7.71 7.03 -1.51
CA SER A 255 7.05 5.80 -1.06
C SER A 255 6.75 4.81 -2.19
N TYR A 256 6.77 5.30 -3.45
CA TYR A 256 6.46 4.49 -4.64
C TYR A 256 7.60 3.57 -5.06
N VAL A 257 8.81 3.76 -4.53
CA VAL A 257 10.02 3.07 -4.95
C VAL A 257 10.68 2.28 -3.81
N PRO A 258 10.05 1.21 -3.28
CA PRO A 258 10.66 0.38 -2.26
C PRO A 258 12.00 -0.19 -2.76
N LEU A 259 13.12 0.10 -2.07
CA LEU A 259 14.47 -0.20 -2.55
C LEU A 259 14.71 -1.69 -2.76
N GLN A 260 14.07 -2.56 -1.95
CA GLN A 260 14.13 -4.01 -2.12
C GLN A 260 13.48 -4.46 -3.45
N LEU A 261 12.39 -3.83 -3.88
CA LEU A 261 11.76 -4.11 -5.17
C LEU A 261 12.66 -3.64 -6.32
N MET A 262 13.16 -2.40 -6.23
CA MET A 262 14.04 -1.83 -7.25
C MET A 262 15.31 -2.68 -7.43
N ARG A 263 15.90 -3.17 -6.33
CA ARG A 263 17.02 -4.11 -6.37
C ARG A 263 16.63 -5.43 -7.04
N ARG A 264 15.47 -5.96 -6.70
CA ARG A 264 14.98 -7.21 -7.29
C ARG A 264 14.83 -7.10 -8.80
N PHE A 265 14.27 -6.02 -9.32
CA PHE A 265 14.17 -5.78 -10.75
C PHE A 265 15.54 -5.67 -11.42
N ALA A 266 16.45 -4.88 -10.84
CA ALA A 266 17.82 -4.73 -11.39
C ALA A 266 18.57 -6.06 -11.49
N LEU A 267 18.34 -7.00 -10.58
CA LEU A 267 18.97 -8.32 -10.57
C LEU A 267 18.20 -9.35 -11.38
N ALA A 268 16.86 -9.40 -11.28
CA ALA A 268 16.05 -10.38 -12.01
C ALA A 268 16.08 -10.16 -13.53
N LEU A 269 16.20 -8.90 -13.94
CA LEU A 269 16.13 -8.48 -15.34
C LEU A 269 17.51 -8.15 -15.91
N GLN A 270 18.61 -8.57 -15.25
CA GLN A 270 19.99 -8.26 -15.68
C GLN A 270 20.34 -8.73 -17.10
N ALA A 271 19.61 -9.72 -17.64
CA ALA A 271 19.77 -10.21 -19.01
C ALA A 271 18.74 -9.61 -19.97
N ALA A 272 17.82 -8.77 -19.50
CA ALA A 272 16.82 -8.13 -20.34
C ALA A 272 17.39 -6.87 -21.01
N PRO A 273 16.85 -6.43 -22.15
CA PRO A 273 17.26 -5.18 -22.79
C PRO A 273 17.17 -3.96 -21.88
N GLU A 274 16.22 -3.94 -20.94
CA GLU A 274 15.95 -2.87 -19.99
C GLU A 274 16.82 -2.94 -18.71
N ALA A 275 17.84 -3.78 -18.68
CA ALA A 275 18.75 -3.91 -17.53
C ALA A 275 19.47 -2.60 -17.12
N PRO A 276 19.97 -1.78 -18.05
CA PRO A 276 20.59 -0.49 -17.72
C PRO A 276 19.62 0.45 -17.02
N GLU A 277 18.35 0.50 -17.48
CA GLU A 277 17.30 1.35 -16.94
C GLU A 277 16.96 0.96 -15.49
N TRP A 278 16.81 -0.33 -15.21
CA TRP A 278 16.55 -0.82 -13.86
C TRP A 278 17.69 -0.51 -12.90
N LYS A 279 18.93 -0.63 -13.35
CA LYS A 279 20.10 -0.25 -12.56
C LYS A 279 20.12 1.26 -12.27
N ALA A 280 19.83 2.08 -13.27
CA ALA A 280 19.73 3.54 -13.12
C ALA A 280 18.58 3.93 -12.19
N MET A 281 17.40 3.30 -12.35
CA MET A 281 16.25 3.54 -11.49
C MET A 281 16.49 3.13 -10.03
N LEU A 282 17.25 2.08 -9.74
CA LEU A 282 17.67 1.76 -8.37
C LEU A 282 18.53 2.89 -7.78
N ALA A 283 19.46 3.44 -8.57
CA ALA A 283 20.34 4.52 -8.11
C ALA A 283 19.54 5.82 -7.86
N SER A 284 18.65 6.22 -8.77
CA SER A 284 17.81 7.41 -8.62
C SER A 284 16.79 7.26 -7.48
N SER A 285 16.21 6.06 -7.30
CA SER A 285 15.31 5.74 -6.18
C SER A 285 16.02 5.83 -4.83
N THR A 286 17.28 5.39 -4.77
CA THR A 286 18.09 5.51 -3.54
C THR A 286 18.27 6.98 -3.15
N LYS A 287 18.56 7.85 -4.12
CA LYS A 287 18.64 9.30 -3.89
C LYS A 287 17.27 9.89 -3.53
N LEU A 288 16.22 9.50 -4.25
CA LEU A 288 14.86 9.98 -3.98
C LEU A 288 14.45 9.67 -2.54
N VAL A 289 14.73 8.47 -2.03
CA VAL A 289 14.40 8.07 -0.66
C VAL A 289 15.24 8.80 0.38
N ASN A 290 16.56 8.93 0.16
CA ASN A 290 17.47 9.40 1.21
C ASN A 290 17.70 10.93 1.18
N ASP A 291 17.72 11.55 -0.01
CA ASP A 291 18.14 12.96 -0.16
C ASP A 291 16.96 13.93 -0.04
N THR A 292 15.72 13.43 0.11
CA THR A 292 14.50 14.27 0.21
C THR A 292 13.99 14.47 1.62
N ALA A 293 14.71 13.99 2.63
CA ALA A 293 14.34 14.06 4.04
C ALA A 293 15.32 14.93 4.85
N PRO A 294 15.37 16.26 4.66
CA PRO A 294 16.39 17.14 5.25
C PRO A 294 16.38 17.14 6.77
N HIS A 295 15.23 16.89 7.40
CA HIS A 295 15.07 16.78 8.85
C HIS A 295 14.73 15.35 9.29
N GLY A 296 15.01 14.34 8.44
CA GLY A 296 14.79 12.92 8.76
C GLY A 296 13.33 12.48 8.65
N TYR A 297 12.48 13.24 7.99
CA TYR A 297 11.10 12.89 7.67
C TYR A 297 10.92 12.87 6.14
N ALA A 298 10.53 11.73 5.60
CA ALA A 298 10.26 11.58 4.18
C ALA A 298 9.04 12.43 3.79
N PRO A 299 9.04 13.14 2.66
CA PRO A 299 7.85 13.82 2.18
C PRO A 299 6.89 12.83 1.51
N ASP A 300 5.59 13.14 1.52
CA ASP A 300 4.61 12.45 0.68
C ASP A 300 4.91 12.66 -0.80
N TRP A 301 5.25 13.90 -1.15
CA TRP A 301 5.59 14.33 -2.49
C TRP A 301 6.78 15.29 -2.50
N VAL A 302 7.55 15.24 -3.58
CA VAL A 302 8.70 16.12 -3.79
C VAL A 302 8.79 16.51 -5.27
N GLU A 303 9.23 17.69 -5.55
CA GLU A 303 9.59 18.10 -6.90
C GLU A 303 11.07 17.81 -7.18
N TYR A 304 11.37 17.46 -8.43
CA TYR A 304 12.73 17.48 -8.97
C TYR A 304 12.82 18.53 -10.06
N ARG A 305 13.73 19.47 -9.95
CA ARG A 305 13.87 20.62 -10.85
C ARG A 305 15.20 20.56 -11.57
N ALA A 306 15.17 20.46 -12.92
CA ALA A 306 16.35 20.52 -13.75
C ALA A 306 16.95 21.92 -13.73
N GLN A 307 18.27 21.98 -13.62
CA GLN A 307 19.08 23.19 -13.62
C GLN A 307 19.93 23.27 -14.90
N SER A 308 20.62 24.38 -15.10
CA SER A 308 21.57 24.55 -16.21
C SER A 308 22.75 23.58 -16.07
N GLY A 309 23.37 23.21 -17.20
CA GLY A 309 24.54 22.32 -17.21
C GLY A 309 24.23 20.85 -16.91
N GLY A 310 23.00 20.37 -17.19
CA GLY A 310 22.65 18.95 -17.02
C GLY A 310 22.52 18.51 -15.57
N LYS A 311 22.38 19.45 -14.63
CA LYS A 311 22.18 19.21 -13.20
C LYS A 311 20.70 19.31 -12.82
N GLY A 312 20.37 18.95 -11.61
CA GLY A 312 19.06 19.16 -11.01
C GLY A 312 19.11 18.99 -9.51
N ALA A 313 18.01 19.35 -8.84
CA ALA A 313 17.89 19.23 -7.39
C ALA A 313 16.46 18.93 -6.98
N PHE A 314 16.31 18.24 -5.85
CA PHE A 314 15.02 18.10 -5.18
C PHE A 314 14.59 19.44 -4.57
N ALA A 315 13.28 19.66 -4.57
CA ALA A 315 12.65 20.85 -3.97
C ALA A 315 11.33 20.44 -3.32
N PRO A 316 10.85 21.19 -2.32
CA PRO A 316 9.54 20.96 -1.73
C PRO A 316 8.44 20.93 -2.79
N ASP A 317 7.49 19.98 -2.65
CA ASP A 317 6.31 19.93 -3.51
C ASP A 317 5.40 21.14 -3.25
N ALA A 318 5.12 21.91 -4.30
CA ALA A 318 4.32 23.12 -4.17
C ALA A 318 2.85 22.85 -3.83
N GLN A 319 2.33 21.63 -4.12
CA GLN A 319 0.92 21.28 -3.91
C GLN A 319 0.63 20.81 -2.48
N THR A 320 1.57 20.06 -1.86
CA THR A 320 1.43 19.52 -0.51
C THR A 320 2.32 20.18 0.52
N HIS A 321 3.04 21.22 0.12
CA HIS A 321 3.94 21.97 1.00
C HIS A 321 4.99 21.10 1.70
N ALA A 322 5.44 20.04 1.00
CA ALA A 322 6.39 19.05 1.51
C ALA A 322 5.94 18.35 2.82
N GLU A 323 4.67 18.07 2.96
CA GLU A 323 4.13 17.33 4.10
C GLU A 323 4.59 15.87 4.09
N SER A 324 4.91 15.34 5.26
CA SER A 324 5.09 13.92 5.54
C SER A 324 3.81 13.40 6.18
N ALA A 325 3.12 12.44 5.56
CA ALA A 325 1.86 11.91 6.08
C ALA A 325 1.61 10.48 5.59
N TYR A 326 0.50 10.26 4.89
CA TYR A 326 0.00 8.94 4.53
C TYR A 326 0.81 8.23 3.43
N ASN A 327 1.50 8.95 2.55
CA ASN A 327 2.44 8.31 1.63
C ASN A 327 3.77 8.01 2.33
N ALA A 328 4.31 8.98 3.04
CA ALA A 328 5.61 8.92 3.68
C ALA A 328 5.74 7.80 4.72
N ILE A 329 4.66 7.43 5.41
CA ILE A 329 4.66 6.35 6.39
C ILE A 329 5.15 5.02 5.79
N ARG A 330 4.89 4.78 4.50
CA ARG A 330 5.38 3.60 3.78
C ARG A 330 6.89 3.62 3.56
N VAL A 331 7.52 4.79 3.49
CA VAL A 331 8.99 4.88 3.37
C VAL A 331 9.67 4.25 4.57
N TYR A 332 9.19 4.52 5.78
CA TYR A 332 9.73 3.93 7.00
C TYR A 332 9.47 2.42 7.06
N LEU A 333 8.29 1.99 6.62
CA LEU A 333 7.95 0.58 6.50
C LEU A 333 8.93 -0.15 5.57
N TRP A 334 9.15 0.38 4.36
CA TRP A 334 10.07 -0.21 3.38
C TRP A 334 11.52 -0.21 3.89
N ALA A 335 11.97 0.88 4.52
CA ALA A 335 13.30 0.96 5.12
C ALA A 335 13.52 -0.09 6.21
N GLY A 336 12.52 -0.28 7.09
CA GLY A 336 12.57 -1.28 8.17
C GLY A 336 12.61 -2.72 7.67
N MET A 337 12.11 -2.98 6.47
CA MET A 337 12.07 -4.31 5.86
C MET A 337 13.26 -4.62 4.94
N LEU A 338 14.22 -3.70 4.75
CA LEU A 338 15.45 -4.00 4.03
C LEU A 338 16.20 -5.15 4.72
N ALA A 339 16.76 -6.05 3.93
CA ALA A 339 17.56 -7.18 4.44
C ALA A 339 18.69 -6.69 5.34
N TYR A 340 19.07 -7.50 6.33
CA TYR A 340 20.14 -7.13 7.28
C TYR A 340 21.46 -6.81 6.57
N ASP A 341 21.78 -7.55 5.53
CA ASP A 341 22.99 -7.45 4.70
C ASP A 341 22.79 -6.62 3.42
N ASP A 342 21.66 -5.89 3.29
CA ASP A 342 21.47 -4.95 2.17
C ASP A 342 22.43 -3.75 2.34
N PRO A 343 23.26 -3.44 1.32
CA PRO A 343 24.23 -2.36 1.40
C PRO A 343 23.62 -0.96 1.57
N LEU A 344 22.34 -0.77 1.24
CA LEU A 344 21.64 0.50 1.40
C LEU A 344 21.01 0.65 2.80
N ARG A 345 20.86 -0.45 3.56
CA ARG A 345 20.14 -0.47 4.83
C ARG A 345 20.67 0.55 5.83
N GLY A 346 21.98 0.56 6.08
CA GLY A 346 22.58 1.40 7.12
C GLY A 346 22.31 2.89 6.89
N ALA A 347 22.58 3.37 5.67
CA ALA A 347 22.35 4.76 5.30
C ALA A 347 20.85 5.12 5.35
N THR A 348 19.99 4.27 4.79
CA THR A 348 18.55 4.52 4.76
C THR A 348 17.93 4.56 6.17
N LEU A 349 18.34 3.64 7.07
CA LEU A 349 17.86 3.69 8.45
C LEU A 349 18.35 4.95 9.19
N ALA A 350 19.59 5.37 8.96
CA ALA A 350 20.15 6.55 9.60
C ALA A 350 19.46 7.84 9.14
N THR A 351 19.02 7.93 7.88
CA THR A 351 18.29 9.08 7.35
C THR A 351 17.05 9.41 8.18
N PHE A 352 16.32 8.38 8.64
CA PHE A 352 15.05 8.58 9.34
C PHE A 352 15.14 8.49 10.87
N ALA A 353 16.33 8.61 11.45
CA ALA A 353 16.53 8.55 12.91
C ALA A 353 15.58 9.44 13.74
N PRO A 354 15.20 10.68 13.31
CA PRO A 354 14.24 11.51 14.00
C PRO A 354 12.87 10.88 14.23
N VAL A 355 12.41 9.99 13.34
CA VAL A 355 11.14 9.24 13.53
C VAL A 355 11.22 8.35 14.77
N SER A 356 12.33 7.64 14.95
CA SER A 356 12.55 6.81 16.16
C SER A 356 12.64 7.65 17.43
N ALA A 357 13.32 8.81 17.38
CA ALA A 357 13.41 9.72 18.50
C ALA A 357 12.04 10.28 18.90
N PHE A 358 11.22 10.65 17.92
CA PHE A 358 9.85 11.11 18.16
C PHE A 358 9.00 10.01 18.83
N VAL A 359 9.00 8.79 18.28
CA VAL A 359 8.24 7.68 18.87
C VAL A 359 8.72 7.36 20.29
N ALA A 360 10.02 7.45 20.56
CA ALA A 360 10.56 7.24 21.90
C ALA A 360 10.06 8.30 22.91
N ALA A 361 9.92 9.53 22.47
CA ALA A 361 9.49 10.65 23.33
C ALA A 361 7.98 10.68 23.57
N HIS A 362 7.17 10.24 22.57
CA HIS A 362 5.71 10.44 22.58
C HIS A 362 4.91 9.15 22.66
N GLY A 363 5.49 7.98 22.38
CA GLY A 363 4.81 6.69 22.40
C GLY A 363 3.99 6.38 21.13
N PHE A 364 3.98 7.25 20.12
CA PHE A 364 3.26 7.09 18.85
C PHE A 364 4.01 7.78 17.71
N PRO A 365 3.83 7.38 16.43
CA PRO A 365 4.30 8.13 15.30
C PRO A 365 3.41 9.36 15.04
N PRO A 366 3.95 10.49 14.57
CA PRO A 366 3.13 11.65 14.19
C PRO A 366 2.27 11.31 12.97
N GLU A 367 1.04 11.82 12.88
CA GLU A 367 0.22 11.69 11.68
C GLU A 367 0.81 12.50 10.52
N ARG A 368 1.28 13.71 10.83
CA ARG A 368 1.83 14.66 9.87
C ARG A 368 3.09 15.33 10.40
N VAL A 369 3.99 15.65 9.49
CA VAL A 369 5.20 16.45 9.80
C VAL A 369 5.44 17.42 8.65
N ASP A 370 5.75 18.68 8.97
CA ASP A 370 6.35 19.60 8.01
C ASP A 370 7.82 19.19 7.79
N THR A 371 8.14 18.68 6.62
CA THR A 371 9.49 18.17 6.35
C THR A 371 10.54 19.27 6.18
N GLN A 372 10.13 20.52 5.97
CA GLN A 372 11.04 21.64 5.83
C GLN A 372 11.58 22.14 7.18
N THR A 373 10.81 21.95 8.22
CA THR A 373 11.18 22.37 9.59
C THR A 373 11.40 21.17 10.52
N GLY A 374 10.94 19.98 10.14
CA GLY A 374 10.91 18.81 11.01
C GLY A 374 9.85 18.90 12.11
N THR A 375 8.88 19.83 11.99
CA THR A 375 7.87 20.11 13.02
C THR A 375 6.70 19.15 12.88
N PRO A 376 6.40 18.32 13.89
CA PRO A 376 5.23 17.44 13.88
C PRO A 376 3.93 18.22 14.03
N GLY A 377 2.87 17.74 13.38
CA GLY A 377 1.51 18.21 13.61
C GLY A 377 0.95 17.73 14.97
N PRO A 378 -0.25 18.18 15.34
CA PRO A 378 -0.83 17.91 16.66
C PRO A 378 -1.40 16.50 16.82
N ASN A 379 -1.62 15.77 15.74
CA ASN A 379 -2.35 14.49 15.75
C ASN A 379 -1.41 13.29 15.83
N GLU A 380 -1.87 12.27 16.55
CA GLU A 380 -1.23 10.96 16.57
C GLU A 380 -1.52 10.19 15.29
N GLY A 381 -0.53 9.48 14.76
CA GLY A 381 -0.74 8.49 13.72
C GLY A 381 -1.64 7.35 14.19
N ASN A 382 -2.47 6.83 13.30
CA ASN A 382 -3.42 5.76 13.58
C ASN A 382 -2.75 4.37 13.78
N GLY A 383 -3.57 3.31 13.94
CA GLY A 383 -3.07 1.93 14.15
C GLY A 383 -2.24 1.42 12.98
N GLY A 384 -2.55 1.81 11.74
CA GLY A 384 -1.75 1.49 10.56
C GLY A 384 -0.37 2.14 10.59
N PHE A 385 -0.28 3.41 11.03
CA PHE A 385 0.99 4.11 11.21
C PHE A 385 1.88 3.42 12.25
N SER A 386 1.30 3.01 13.39
CA SER A 386 2.04 2.24 14.40
C SER A 386 2.55 0.91 13.84
N ALA A 387 1.75 0.19 13.07
CA ALA A 387 2.17 -1.04 12.42
C ALA A 387 3.28 -0.82 11.37
N ALA A 388 3.19 0.28 10.61
CA ALA A 388 4.17 0.59 9.57
C ALA A 388 5.53 1.00 10.13
N VAL A 389 5.58 1.75 11.24
CA VAL A 389 6.85 2.18 11.84
C VAL A 389 7.53 1.07 12.65
N ALA A 390 6.80 0.06 13.11
CA ALA A 390 7.32 -0.98 13.99
C ALA A 390 8.49 -1.80 13.37
N PRO A 391 8.47 -2.23 12.08
CA PRO A 391 9.63 -2.84 11.43
C PRO A 391 10.86 -1.94 11.40
N TYR A 392 10.68 -0.63 11.20
CA TYR A 392 11.76 0.34 11.21
C TYR A 392 12.45 0.44 12.60
N LEU A 393 11.65 0.53 13.66
CA LEU A 393 12.14 0.54 15.04
C LEU A 393 12.88 -0.76 15.39
N SER A 394 12.32 -1.91 15.00
CA SER A 394 12.97 -3.21 15.14
C SER A 394 14.30 -3.27 14.38
N ALA A 395 14.34 -2.71 13.17
CA ALA A 395 15.56 -2.65 12.35
C ALA A 395 16.68 -1.81 12.96
N LEU A 396 16.34 -0.83 13.79
CA LEU A 396 17.26 -0.02 14.59
C LEU A 396 17.67 -0.69 15.92
N GLY A 397 17.22 -1.92 16.20
CA GLY A 397 17.43 -2.60 17.47
C GLY A 397 16.56 -2.08 18.63
N ARG A 398 15.58 -1.21 18.35
CA ARG A 398 14.64 -0.67 19.34
C ARG A 398 13.42 -1.58 19.44
N THR A 399 13.64 -2.81 19.92
CA THR A 399 12.59 -3.82 20.06
C THR A 399 11.52 -3.41 21.06
N ASP A 400 11.89 -2.71 22.15
CA ASP A 400 11.00 -2.10 23.11
C ASP A 400 9.94 -1.20 22.47
N LEU A 401 10.39 -0.29 21.60
CA LEU A 401 9.50 0.62 20.90
C LEU A 401 8.68 -0.11 19.81
N ALA A 402 9.30 -1.05 19.11
CA ALA A 402 8.61 -1.84 18.10
C ALA A 402 7.44 -2.62 18.73
N ASP A 403 7.67 -3.30 19.85
CA ASP A 403 6.64 -4.06 20.56
C ASP A 403 5.54 -3.14 21.10
N ALA A 404 5.88 -1.96 21.62
CA ALA A 404 4.91 -0.95 22.03
C ALA A 404 4.03 -0.49 20.86
N GLN A 405 4.61 -0.28 19.67
CA GLN A 405 3.83 0.09 18.47
C GLN A 405 2.96 -1.06 17.95
N VAL A 406 3.40 -2.31 18.04
CA VAL A 406 2.57 -3.49 17.75
C VAL A 406 1.36 -3.55 18.69
N ALA A 407 1.59 -3.39 19.99
CA ALA A 407 0.52 -3.36 21.00
C ALA A 407 -0.47 -2.20 20.74
N ARG A 408 0.05 -0.99 20.47
CA ARG A 408 -0.78 0.18 20.13
C ARG A 408 -1.64 -0.06 18.88
N SER A 409 -1.04 -0.60 17.81
CA SER A 409 -1.76 -0.92 16.57
C SER A 409 -2.93 -1.88 16.84
N ARG A 410 -2.69 -2.96 17.58
CA ARG A 410 -3.72 -3.94 17.96
C ARG A 410 -4.82 -3.34 18.82
N ALA A 411 -4.46 -2.53 19.83
CA ALA A 411 -5.43 -1.86 20.69
C ALA A 411 -6.33 -0.89 19.93
N LEU A 412 -5.79 -0.13 18.98
CA LEU A 412 -6.58 0.78 18.14
C LEU A 412 -7.51 0.01 17.20
N ALA A 413 -7.06 -1.10 16.60
CA ALA A 413 -7.88 -1.95 15.76
C ALA A 413 -9.03 -2.64 16.51
N GLN A 414 -8.85 -2.94 17.81
CA GLN A 414 -9.92 -3.47 18.66
C GLN A 414 -10.98 -2.43 19.01
N LYS A 415 -10.58 -1.15 19.14
CA LYS A 415 -11.52 -0.05 19.44
C LYS A 415 -12.34 0.34 18.21
N SER A 416 -11.74 0.29 17.04
CA SER A 416 -12.38 0.63 15.75
C SER A 416 -11.76 -0.23 14.67
N PRO A 417 -12.55 -1.04 13.94
CA PRO A 417 -12.05 -1.82 12.81
C PRO A 417 -11.30 -0.92 11.84
N PRO A 418 -10.09 -1.30 11.42
CA PRO A 418 -9.29 -0.47 10.52
C PRO A 418 -9.92 -0.46 9.13
N GLY A 419 -9.96 0.70 8.49
CA GLY A 419 -10.28 0.82 7.07
C GLY A 419 -9.19 0.17 6.20
N TYR A 420 -9.44 0.17 4.88
CA TYR A 420 -8.57 -0.46 3.88
C TYR A 420 -7.08 -0.12 4.09
N TYR A 421 -6.72 1.15 4.09
CA TYR A 421 -5.32 1.57 4.15
C TYR A 421 -4.60 1.14 5.43
N SER A 422 -5.25 1.32 6.59
CA SER A 422 -4.68 0.85 7.87
C SER A 422 -4.53 -0.67 7.90
N SER A 423 -5.47 -1.42 7.30
CA SER A 423 -5.40 -2.87 7.23
C SER A 423 -4.20 -3.36 6.42
N VAL A 424 -3.89 -2.72 5.27
CA VAL A 424 -2.71 -3.11 4.48
C VAL A 424 -1.40 -2.77 5.19
N LEU A 425 -1.31 -1.61 5.86
CA LEU A 425 -0.13 -1.27 6.67
C LEU A 425 0.08 -2.26 7.82
N MET A 426 -1.00 -2.70 8.48
CA MET A 426 -0.94 -3.73 9.52
C MET A 426 -0.49 -5.08 8.96
N LEU A 427 -1.00 -5.52 7.81
CA LEU A 427 -0.56 -6.76 7.18
C LEU A 427 0.93 -6.73 6.85
N PHE A 428 1.42 -5.65 6.27
CA PHE A 428 2.85 -5.50 6.01
C PHE A 428 3.66 -5.52 7.30
N GLY A 429 3.42 -4.57 8.21
CA GLY A 429 4.27 -4.37 9.39
C GLY A 429 4.22 -5.53 10.37
N LEU A 430 3.01 -5.95 10.77
CA LEU A 430 2.83 -7.03 11.75
C LEU A 430 3.23 -8.39 11.15
N GLY A 431 2.87 -8.66 9.88
CA GLY A 431 3.25 -9.89 9.20
C GLY A 431 4.77 -10.05 9.08
N TYR A 432 5.48 -8.95 8.79
CA TYR A 432 6.95 -8.95 8.80
C TYR A 432 7.52 -9.25 10.18
N LEU A 433 7.05 -8.58 11.24
CA LEU A 433 7.55 -8.80 12.60
C LEU A 433 7.22 -10.20 13.13
N GLN A 434 6.09 -10.78 12.75
CA GLN A 434 5.74 -12.17 13.04
C GLN A 434 6.61 -13.19 12.28
N GLY A 435 7.46 -12.73 11.34
CA GLY A 435 8.33 -13.59 10.56
C GLY A 435 7.62 -14.37 9.47
N LEU A 436 6.45 -13.93 9.02
CA LEU A 436 5.71 -14.57 7.94
C LEU A 436 6.44 -14.42 6.60
N TYR A 437 7.26 -13.41 6.48
CA TYR A 437 8.15 -13.20 5.34
C TYR A 437 9.37 -12.33 5.72
N ARG A 438 10.39 -12.38 4.89
CA ARG A 438 11.57 -11.51 4.91
C ARG A 438 11.98 -11.19 3.47
N PHE A 439 12.75 -10.13 3.29
CA PHE A 439 13.48 -9.89 2.05
C PHE A 439 14.94 -10.30 2.25
N ASP A 440 15.58 -10.84 1.20
CA ASP A 440 17.04 -11.06 1.18
C ASP A 440 17.78 -9.87 0.52
N ALA A 441 19.09 -9.90 0.54
CA ALA A 441 19.94 -8.84 -0.03
C ALA A 441 19.80 -8.67 -1.55
N GLN A 442 19.16 -9.61 -2.24
CA GLN A 442 18.80 -9.51 -3.64
C GLN A 442 17.37 -8.98 -3.86
N GLY A 443 16.68 -8.59 -2.78
CA GLY A 443 15.31 -8.12 -2.81
C GLY A 443 14.27 -9.22 -3.07
N ARG A 444 14.64 -10.52 -2.99
CA ARG A 444 13.68 -11.61 -3.13
C ARG A 444 12.87 -11.77 -1.85
N VAL A 445 11.58 -12.04 -1.97
CA VAL A 445 10.79 -12.41 -0.79
C VAL A 445 11.04 -13.87 -0.41
N ALA A 446 11.20 -14.11 0.90
CA ALA A 446 11.31 -15.42 1.52
C ALA A 446 10.12 -15.62 2.48
N PRO A 447 8.99 -16.16 2.00
CA PRO A 447 7.85 -16.46 2.86
C PRO A 447 8.16 -17.62 3.83
N ALA A 448 7.59 -17.58 5.03
CA ALA A 448 7.82 -18.57 6.07
C ALA A 448 7.44 -20.00 5.64
N TRP A 449 6.44 -20.16 4.76
CA TRP A 449 6.03 -21.47 4.26
C TRP A 449 7.09 -22.19 3.42
N THR A 450 8.11 -21.46 2.93
CA THR A 450 9.21 -22.10 2.20
C THR A 450 10.20 -22.85 3.09
N THR A 451 10.27 -22.50 4.37
CA THR A 451 11.28 -23.05 5.31
C THR A 451 10.70 -23.57 6.60
N ARG A 452 9.68 -22.89 7.17
CA ARG A 452 9.16 -23.19 8.50
C ARG A 452 7.90 -24.05 8.49
N CYS A 453 7.11 -23.96 7.44
CA CYS A 453 5.83 -24.63 7.32
C CYS A 453 5.70 -25.21 5.89
N PRO A 454 6.59 -26.13 5.48
CA PRO A 454 6.44 -26.77 4.19
C PRO A 454 5.06 -27.46 4.13
N ALA A 455 4.39 -27.36 2.97
CA ALA A 455 3.15 -28.10 2.75
C ALA A 455 3.39 -29.60 3.01
N PRO A 456 2.45 -30.36 3.57
CA PRO A 456 2.55 -31.81 3.62
C PRO A 456 2.72 -32.31 2.18
N ARG A 457 3.72 -33.16 1.98
CA ARG A 457 4.03 -33.79 0.69
C ARG A 457 2.92 -34.74 0.27
#